data_cf6de553beadcd6e8cbf2577cce5dcb6
#
_entry.id   cf6de553beadcd6e8cbf2577cce5dcb6
#
_cell.length_a   1.000
_cell.length_b   1.000
_cell.length_c   1.000
_cell.angle_alpha   90.00
_cell.angle_beta   90.00
_cell.angle_gamma   90.00
#
_symmetry.space_group_name_H-M   'P 1'
#
loop_
_entity.id
_entity.type
_entity.pdbx_description
1 polymer ?
#
loop_
_entity_poly.entity_id
_entity_poly.type
_entity_poly.pdbx_seq_one_letter_code
_entity_poly.pdbx_strand_id
1 'polypeptide(L)'
;WCRGCHLHGFPTLQRLHGALSAKGVGFAVIQTVFEGADENTFEKLRVNQLKYALPVAFGQDEPPAGATLPTFMEDYRTRGTPWFSVMDAGGRIVFSDFHLDADQLVKGLELV
;
A
#
# COMPACT_ATOMS: atom_id res chain seq x y z
N TRP A 1 -4.44 -12.63 -4.20
CA TRP A 1 -3.79 -12.89 -5.48
C TRP A 1 -2.34 -12.43 -5.54
N CYS A 2 -2.02 -11.26 -5.09
CA CYS A 2 -0.66 -10.71 -5.18
C CYS A 2 0.31 -11.43 -4.23
N ARG A 3 1.11 -12.36 -4.77
CA ARG A 3 2.08 -13.12 -3.98
C ARG A 3 3.13 -12.22 -3.32
N GLY A 4 3.66 -11.25 -4.06
CA GLY A 4 4.63 -10.30 -3.53
C GLY A 4 4.06 -9.44 -2.41
N CYS A 5 2.77 -9.11 -2.47
CA CYS A 5 2.09 -8.37 -1.41
C CYS A 5 2.07 -9.16 -0.11
N HIS A 6 1.81 -10.47 -0.18
CA HIS A 6 1.78 -11.32 1.01
C HIS A 6 3.17 -11.64 1.54
N LEU A 7 4.16 -11.83 0.65
CA LEU A 7 5.53 -12.17 1.05
C LEU A 7 6.33 -10.95 1.54
N HIS A 8 6.11 -9.78 0.94
CA HIS A 8 6.92 -8.59 1.19
C HIS A 8 6.11 -7.36 1.57
N GLY A 9 5.01 -7.09 0.86
CA GLY A 9 4.24 -5.86 1.03
C GLY A 9 3.63 -5.73 2.42
N PHE A 10 2.80 -6.67 2.82
CA PHE A 10 2.15 -6.61 4.13
C PHE A 10 3.15 -6.74 5.29
N PRO A 11 4.15 -7.64 5.25
CA PRO A 11 5.16 -7.67 6.31
C PRO A 11 5.92 -6.36 6.47
N THR A 12 6.30 -5.72 5.36
CA THR A 12 6.95 -4.40 5.40
C THR A 12 6.03 -3.36 6.04
N LEU A 13 4.76 -3.35 5.64
CA LEU A 13 3.78 -2.41 6.18
C LEU A 13 3.55 -2.63 7.68
N GLN A 14 3.46 -3.88 8.12
CA GLN A 14 3.33 -4.20 9.55
C GLN A 14 4.50 -3.64 10.34
N ARG A 15 5.72 -3.80 9.83
CA ARG A 15 6.92 -3.29 10.47
C ARG A 15 6.93 -1.75 10.54
N LEU A 16 6.60 -1.09 9.44
CA LEU A 16 6.51 0.37 9.39
C LEU A 16 5.44 0.90 10.33
N HIS A 17 4.27 0.28 10.34
CA HIS A 17 3.19 0.67 11.23
C HIS A 17 3.60 0.55 12.70
N GLY A 18 4.25 -0.57 13.07
CA GLY A 18 4.73 -0.77 14.44
C GLY A 18 5.76 0.27 14.87
N ALA A 19 6.63 0.70 13.94
CA ALA A 19 7.70 1.64 14.25
C ALA A 19 7.26 3.12 14.21
N LEU A 20 6.33 3.47 13.33
CA LEU A 20 6.04 4.87 12.99
C LEU A 20 4.65 5.37 13.35
N SER A 21 3.70 4.48 13.70
CA SER A 21 2.33 4.91 14.00
C SER A 21 2.25 5.91 15.16
N ALA A 22 3.08 5.73 16.19
CA ALA A 22 3.13 6.63 17.32
C ALA A 22 3.81 7.97 17.01
N LYS A 23 4.45 8.10 15.85
CA LYS A 23 5.16 9.31 15.41
C LYS A 23 4.32 10.20 14.49
N GLY A 24 3.03 9.95 14.39
CA GLY A 24 2.13 10.74 13.58
C GLY A 24 2.14 10.41 12.10
N VAL A 25 2.69 9.26 11.71
CA VAL A 25 2.66 8.79 10.32
C VAL A 25 1.34 8.08 10.04
N GLY A 26 0.62 8.50 9.02
CA GLY A 26 -0.61 7.86 8.57
C GLY A 26 -0.33 6.74 7.57
N PHE A 27 -1.20 5.73 7.57
CA PHE A 27 -1.06 4.56 6.68
C PHE A 27 -2.38 4.26 6.00
N ALA A 28 -2.30 3.78 4.77
CA ALA A 28 -3.46 3.26 4.05
C ALA A 28 -3.01 2.14 3.10
N VAL A 29 -3.90 1.17 2.89
CA VAL A 29 -3.70 0.08 1.93
C VAL A 29 -4.77 0.21 0.85
N ILE A 30 -4.35 0.20 -0.40
CA ILE A 30 -5.26 0.26 -1.55
C ILE A 30 -5.10 -1.03 -2.36
N GLN A 31 -6.17 -1.81 -2.46
CA GLN A 31 -6.21 -2.96 -3.34
C GLN A 31 -6.59 -2.48 -4.74
N THR A 32 -5.59 -2.44 -5.64
CA THR A 32 -5.76 -2.02 -7.02
C THR A 32 -6.13 -3.22 -7.87
N VAL A 33 -7.31 -3.21 -8.47
CA VAL A 33 -7.84 -4.35 -9.23
C VAL A 33 -7.52 -4.14 -10.72
N PHE A 34 -6.33 -4.58 -11.13
CA PHE A 34 -5.92 -4.52 -12.54
C PHE A 34 -5.78 -5.91 -13.17
N GLU A 35 -5.58 -6.94 -12.34
CA GLU A 35 -5.55 -8.34 -12.74
C GLU A 35 -6.26 -9.18 -11.68
N GLY A 36 -6.76 -10.35 -12.06
CA GLY A 36 -7.37 -11.27 -11.11
C GLY A 36 -8.59 -10.69 -10.39
N ALA A 37 -9.47 -10.00 -11.12
CA ALA A 37 -10.65 -9.37 -10.53
C ALA A 37 -11.52 -10.35 -9.74
N ASP A 38 -11.59 -11.61 -10.17
CA ASP A 38 -12.37 -12.65 -9.49
C ASP A 38 -11.79 -13.00 -8.13
N GLU A 39 -10.49 -12.80 -7.92
CA GLU A 39 -9.79 -13.10 -6.68
C GLU A 39 -9.59 -11.85 -5.81
N ASN A 40 -9.46 -10.68 -6.43
CA ASN A 40 -9.22 -9.41 -5.74
C ASN A 40 -10.54 -8.68 -5.48
N THR A 41 -11.43 -9.32 -4.74
CA THR A 41 -12.73 -8.77 -4.37
C THR A 41 -12.63 -7.93 -3.10
N PHE A 42 -13.67 -7.13 -2.85
CA PHE A 42 -13.78 -6.38 -1.60
C PHE A 42 -13.80 -7.31 -0.38
N GLU A 43 -14.41 -8.48 -0.51
CA GLU A 43 -14.44 -9.47 0.56
C GLU A 43 -13.04 -9.99 0.88
N LYS A 44 -12.22 -10.24 -0.13
CA LYS A 44 -10.82 -10.61 0.04
C LYS A 44 -10.01 -9.51 0.71
N LEU A 45 -10.28 -8.26 0.38
CA LEU A 45 -9.66 -7.12 1.02
C LEU A 45 -9.91 -7.15 2.53
N ARG A 46 -11.16 -7.41 2.94
CA ARG A 46 -11.52 -7.54 4.35
C ARG A 46 -10.82 -8.71 5.03
N VAL A 47 -10.73 -9.84 4.34
CA VAL A 47 -10.01 -11.01 4.85
C VAL A 47 -8.54 -10.67 5.11
N ASN A 48 -7.90 -9.97 4.18
CA ASN A 48 -6.50 -9.57 4.32
C ASN A 48 -6.31 -8.55 5.46
N GLN A 49 -7.22 -7.62 5.61
CA GLN A 49 -7.18 -6.67 6.72
C GLN A 49 -7.17 -7.38 8.06
N LEU A 50 -8.03 -8.38 8.22
CA LEU A 50 -8.11 -9.16 9.45
C LEU A 50 -6.89 -10.07 9.63
N LYS A 51 -6.43 -10.70 8.54
CA LYS A 51 -5.28 -11.60 8.56
C LYS A 51 -4.01 -10.94 9.05
N TYR A 52 -3.76 -9.72 8.60
CA TYR A 52 -2.54 -8.98 8.96
C TYR A 52 -2.72 -8.07 10.17
N ALA A 53 -3.93 -8.00 10.70
CA ALA A 53 -4.24 -7.22 11.91
C ALA A 53 -3.72 -5.77 11.83
N LEU A 54 -3.88 -5.12 10.67
CA LEU A 54 -3.45 -3.75 10.45
C LEU A 54 -4.58 -2.78 10.74
N PRO A 55 -4.50 -1.97 11.79
CA PRO A 55 -5.54 -0.98 12.13
C PRO A 55 -5.38 0.29 11.29
N VAL A 56 -5.39 0.15 9.98
CA VAL A 56 -5.23 1.24 9.01
C VAL A 56 -6.37 1.20 8.01
N ALA A 57 -6.56 2.27 7.26
CA ALA A 57 -7.59 2.31 6.22
C ALA A 57 -7.23 1.34 5.08
N PHE A 58 -8.21 0.55 4.65
CA PHE A 58 -8.13 -0.32 3.48
C PHE A 58 -9.17 0.14 2.47
N GLY A 59 -8.73 0.34 1.24
CA GLY A 59 -9.61 0.77 0.14
C GLY A 59 -9.49 -0.14 -1.08
N GLN A 60 -10.58 -0.22 -1.83
CA GLN A 60 -10.65 -0.96 -3.09
C GLN A 60 -10.68 0.04 -4.24
N ASP A 61 -9.79 -0.12 -5.20
CA ASP A 61 -9.73 0.72 -6.40
C ASP A 61 -9.88 -0.16 -7.64
N GLU A 62 -11.03 -0.05 -8.29
CA GLU A 62 -11.35 -0.79 -9.50
C GLU A 62 -11.28 0.11 -10.72
N PRO A 63 -11.01 -0.45 -11.92
CA PRO A 63 -11.02 0.35 -13.13
C PRO A 63 -12.39 1.00 -13.36
N PRO A 64 -12.44 2.29 -13.74
CA PRO A 64 -13.69 2.89 -14.18
C PRO A 64 -14.24 2.18 -15.41
N ALA A 65 -15.52 2.35 -15.69
CA ALA A 65 -16.15 1.76 -16.87
C ALA A 65 -15.38 2.15 -18.13
N GLY A 66 -15.00 1.13 -18.94
CA GLY A 66 -14.23 1.32 -20.17
C GLY A 66 -12.73 1.47 -19.99
N ALA A 67 -12.22 1.50 -18.76
CA ALA A 67 -10.78 1.58 -18.48
C ALA A 67 -10.22 0.20 -18.13
N THR A 68 -8.91 0.00 -18.36
CA THR A 68 -8.21 -1.23 -18.03
C THR A 68 -7.46 -1.15 -16.71
N LEU A 69 -7.12 0.05 -16.24
CA LEU A 69 -6.38 0.27 -15.00
C LEU A 69 -7.21 1.03 -13.99
N PRO A 70 -7.07 0.70 -12.69
CA PRO A 70 -7.65 1.49 -11.62
C PRO A 70 -7.13 2.92 -11.61
N THR A 71 -7.97 3.84 -11.20
CA THR A 71 -7.65 5.28 -11.15
C THR A 71 -6.40 5.56 -10.32
N PHE A 72 -6.26 4.90 -9.18
CA PHE A 72 -5.11 5.10 -8.29
C PHE A 72 -3.80 4.71 -8.97
N MET A 73 -3.78 3.63 -9.75
CA MET A 73 -2.59 3.21 -10.48
C MET A 73 -2.17 4.26 -11.52
N GLU A 74 -3.13 4.86 -12.21
CA GLU A 74 -2.84 5.91 -13.18
C GLU A 74 -2.38 7.20 -12.51
N ASP A 75 -3.09 7.65 -11.48
CA ASP A 75 -2.80 8.90 -10.78
C ASP A 75 -1.44 8.88 -10.09
N TYR A 76 -1.07 7.76 -9.47
CA TYR A 76 0.19 7.59 -8.76
C TYR A 76 1.26 6.91 -9.59
N ARG A 77 0.97 6.58 -10.86
CA ARG A 77 1.90 5.96 -11.81
C ARG A 77 2.55 4.69 -11.28
N THR A 78 1.79 3.88 -10.56
CA THR A 78 2.29 2.60 -10.06
C THR A 78 2.42 1.60 -11.20
N ARG A 79 3.40 0.72 -11.12
CA ARG A 79 3.72 -0.22 -12.20
C ARG A 79 3.32 -1.65 -11.90
N GLY A 80 2.60 -1.87 -10.83
CA GLY A 80 2.17 -3.19 -10.39
C GLY A 80 2.02 -3.24 -8.88
N THR A 81 2.06 -4.45 -8.31
CA THR A 81 1.92 -4.67 -6.86
C THR A 81 2.96 -5.70 -6.38
N PRO A 82 3.45 -5.60 -5.14
CA PRO A 82 3.19 -4.51 -4.21
C PRO A 82 3.84 -3.20 -4.66
N TRP A 83 3.26 -2.07 -4.29
CA TRP A 83 3.82 -0.76 -4.60
C TRP A 83 3.72 0.14 -3.37
N PHE A 84 4.79 0.84 -3.08
CA PHE A 84 4.85 1.75 -1.93
C PHE A 84 4.96 3.19 -2.43
N SER A 85 4.13 4.05 -1.89
CA SER A 85 4.23 5.49 -2.08
C SER A 85 4.31 6.16 -0.72
N VAL A 86 5.32 6.99 -0.52
CA VAL A 86 5.51 7.75 0.71
C VAL A 86 5.36 9.23 0.39
N MET A 87 4.55 9.91 1.18
CA MET A 87 4.28 11.33 1.00
C MET A 87 4.74 12.13 2.22
N ASP A 88 5.20 13.35 1.97
CA ASP A 88 5.49 14.28 3.05
C ASP A 88 4.20 14.97 3.56
N ALA A 89 4.33 15.83 4.54
CA ALA A 89 3.19 16.55 5.14
C ALA A 89 2.49 17.48 4.14
N GLY A 90 3.17 17.88 3.09
CA GLY A 90 2.59 18.70 2.02
C GLY A 90 1.88 17.91 0.92
N GLY A 91 1.85 16.60 1.02
CA GLY A 91 1.24 15.72 0.02
C GLY A 91 2.14 15.40 -1.18
N ARG A 92 3.43 15.70 -1.10
CA ARG A 92 4.37 15.37 -2.18
C ARG A 92 4.85 13.95 -2.03
N ILE A 93 4.90 13.21 -3.14
CA ILE A 93 5.47 11.87 -3.17
C ILE A 93 6.99 12.00 -3.10
N VAL A 94 7.57 11.50 -2.01
CA VAL A 94 9.02 11.52 -1.79
C VAL A 94 9.66 10.17 -2.07
N PHE A 95 8.86 9.11 -2.19
CA PHE A 95 9.30 7.76 -2.54
C PHE A 95 8.18 7.04 -3.26
N SER A 96 8.53 6.29 -4.32
CA SER A 96 7.56 5.48 -5.07
C SER A 96 8.29 4.36 -5.77
N ASP A 97 8.10 3.10 -5.33
CA ASP A 97 8.75 1.93 -5.90
C ASP A 97 8.08 0.64 -5.45
N PHE A 98 8.44 -0.47 -6.11
CA PHE A 98 8.03 -1.82 -5.71
C PHE A 98 8.60 -2.25 -4.37
N HIS A 99 9.78 -1.79 -4.01
CA HIS A 99 10.50 -2.20 -2.82
C HIS A 99 10.76 -1.00 -1.92
N LEU A 100 10.58 -1.22 -0.63
CA LEU A 100 10.88 -0.23 0.39
C LEU A 100 11.65 -0.92 1.51
N ASP A 101 12.82 -0.38 1.86
CA ASP A 101 13.58 -0.81 3.02
C ASP A 101 13.04 -0.11 4.25
N ALA A 102 12.31 -0.87 5.08
CA ALA A 102 11.66 -0.32 6.27
C ALA A 102 12.69 0.27 7.26
N ASP A 103 13.84 -0.39 7.41
CA ASP A 103 14.87 0.07 8.35
C ASP A 103 15.48 1.40 7.91
N GLN A 104 15.76 1.56 6.63
CA GLN A 104 16.29 2.81 6.11
C GLN A 104 15.30 3.94 6.22
N LEU A 105 14.02 3.68 5.97
CA LEU A 105 12.98 4.70 6.11
C LEU A 105 12.83 5.15 7.56
N VAL A 106 12.81 4.22 8.49
CA VAL A 106 12.71 4.53 9.93
C VAL A 106 13.90 5.37 10.37
N LYS A 107 15.12 4.99 9.97
CA LYS A 107 16.31 5.78 10.28
C LYS A 107 16.27 7.18 9.68
N GLY A 108 15.82 7.30 8.43
CA GLY A 108 15.69 8.60 7.77
C GLY A 108 14.73 9.53 8.50
N LEU A 109 13.63 8.99 9.00
CA LEU A 109 12.65 9.76 9.76
C LEU A 109 13.10 10.12 11.15
N GLU A 110 13.98 9.34 11.77
CA GLU A 110 14.56 9.65 13.07
C GLU A 110 15.55 10.81 13.00
N LEU A 111 16.13 11.07 11.83
CA LEU A 111 17.09 12.15 11.61
C LEU A 111 16.44 13.50 11.31
N VAL A 112 15.13 13.53 11.14
CA VAL A 112 14.39 14.75 10.75
C VAL A 112 13.81 15.52 11.98
#